data_5596ff74cae524101f877b2db087189a
#
_entry.id   5596ff74cae524101f877b2db087189a
#
_cell.length_a   1.000
_cell.length_b   1.000
_cell.length_c   1.000
_cell.angle_alpha   90.00
_cell.angle_beta   90.00
_cell.angle_gamma   90.00
#
_symmetry.space_group_name_H-M   'P 1'
#
loop_
_entity.id
_entity.type
_entity.pdbx_description
1 polymer ?
#
loop_
_entity_poly.entity_id
_entity_poly.type
_entity_poly.pdbx_seq_one_letter_code
_entity_poly.pdbx_strand_id
1 'polypeptide(L)'
;MFLLTLRDSKDEGAYAVQDRHGNKVLFLFEEEDDAERYAMMLEDQEEATMDIVEVDDELALKTCKHYSYKYAIITPNDIVIPPKNDNFQDD
;
A
#
# COMPACT_ATOMS: atom_id res chain seq x y z
N MET A 1 -11.76 -2.69 -4.78
CA MET A 1 -10.38 -2.21 -4.57
C MET A 1 -9.53 -3.25 -3.87
N PHE A 2 -8.23 -3.10 -3.99
CA PHE A 2 -7.29 -4.08 -3.45
C PHE A 2 -6.28 -3.38 -2.56
N LEU A 3 -5.92 -4.02 -1.47
CA LEU A 3 -4.88 -3.51 -0.60
C LEU A 3 -3.91 -4.63 -0.25
N LEU A 4 -2.79 -4.25 0.34
CA LEU A 4 -1.73 -5.20 0.67
C LEU A 4 -1.63 -5.37 2.17
N THR A 5 -1.36 -6.60 2.60
CA THR A 5 -1.10 -6.89 4.01
C THR A 5 0.15 -7.74 4.11
N LEU A 6 0.84 -7.66 5.22
CA LEU A 6 2.02 -8.50 5.47
C LEU A 6 1.55 -9.87 5.93
N ARG A 7 2.00 -10.90 5.22
CA ARG A 7 1.52 -12.26 5.49
C ARG A 7 1.86 -12.74 6.90
N ASP A 8 3.07 -12.45 7.33
CA ASP A 8 3.54 -12.97 8.60
C ASP A 8 3.40 -11.98 9.75
N SER A 9 2.68 -10.90 9.53
CA SER A 9 2.50 -9.91 10.57
C SER A 9 1.43 -10.36 11.55
N LYS A 10 1.69 -10.16 12.82
CA LYS A 10 0.68 -10.39 13.83
C LYS A 10 -0.37 -9.30 13.84
N ASP A 11 -0.01 -8.14 13.33
CA ASP A 11 -0.95 -7.06 13.16
C ASP A 11 -1.61 -7.25 11.82
N GLU A 12 -2.90 -7.37 11.81
CA GLU A 12 -3.64 -7.62 10.58
C GLU A 12 -3.99 -6.34 9.85
N GLY A 13 -3.18 -5.33 10.01
CA GLY A 13 -3.42 -4.06 9.36
C GLY A 13 -2.94 -4.05 7.93
N ALA A 14 -3.49 -3.14 7.15
CA ALA A 14 -3.08 -2.95 5.78
C ALA A 14 -1.72 -2.28 5.73
N TYR A 15 -0.95 -2.62 4.70
CA TYR A 15 0.34 -1.99 4.50
C TYR A 15 0.14 -0.53 4.07
N ALA A 16 0.86 0.37 4.68
CA ALA A 16 0.80 1.78 4.35
C ALA A 16 2.20 2.30 4.07
N VAL A 17 2.28 3.26 3.15
CA VAL A 17 3.55 3.87 2.78
C VAL A 17 3.71 5.14 3.60
N GLN A 18 4.90 5.36 4.12
CA GLN A 18 5.16 6.56 4.88
C GLN A 18 5.57 7.67 3.91
N ASP A 19 4.89 8.82 4.01
CA ASP A 19 5.19 9.92 3.13
C ASP A 19 6.35 10.73 3.69
N ARG A 20 6.67 11.83 2.99
CA ARG A 20 7.80 12.68 3.32
C ARG A 20 7.70 13.30 4.71
N HIS A 21 6.49 13.49 5.20
CA HIS A 21 6.24 14.10 6.50
C HIS A 21 6.06 13.08 7.62
N GLY A 22 6.26 11.82 7.32
CA GLY A 22 6.10 10.79 8.32
C GLY A 22 4.67 10.28 8.47
N ASN A 23 3.75 10.75 7.64
CA ASN A 23 2.37 10.27 7.66
C ASN A 23 2.25 8.97 6.89
N LYS A 24 1.42 8.06 7.39
CA LYS A 24 1.15 6.82 6.71
C LYS A 24 0.03 7.02 5.70
N VAL A 25 0.25 6.56 4.49
CA VAL A 25 -0.72 6.66 3.39
C VAL A 25 -1.05 5.25 2.93
N LEU A 26 -2.31 4.90 3.01
CA LEU A 26 -2.79 3.59 2.58
C LEU A 26 -3.01 3.62 1.08
N PHE A 27 -2.42 2.68 0.36
CA PHE A 27 -2.64 2.58 -1.08
C PHE A 27 -3.80 1.63 -1.35
N LEU A 28 -4.77 2.13 -2.10
CA LEU A 28 -5.91 1.33 -2.55
C LEU A 28 -5.81 1.20 -4.06
N PHE A 29 -5.62 -0.01 -4.54
CA PHE A 29 -5.42 -0.25 -5.96
C PHE A 29 -6.75 -0.60 -6.61
N GLU A 30 -7.05 0.00 -7.74
CA GLU A 30 -8.27 -0.31 -8.48
C GLU A 30 -8.19 -1.67 -9.14
N GLU A 31 -7.01 -2.07 -9.59
CA GLU A 31 -6.80 -3.32 -10.31
C GLU A 31 -5.90 -4.24 -9.52
N GLU A 32 -6.24 -5.52 -9.53
CA GLU A 32 -5.43 -6.51 -8.82
C GLU A 32 -4.02 -6.61 -9.39
N ASP A 33 -3.89 -6.47 -10.71
CA ASP A 33 -2.57 -6.54 -11.36
C ASP A 33 -1.60 -5.52 -10.82
N ASP A 34 -2.09 -4.32 -10.57
CA ASP A 34 -1.24 -3.26 -10.04
C ASP A 34 -0.83 -3.56 -8.60
N ALA A 35 -1.75 -4.10 -7.83
CA ALA A 35 -1.43 -4.51 -6.46
C ALA A 35 -0.39 -5.62 -6.46
N GLU A 36 -0.52 -6.59 -7.35
CA GLU A 36 0.43 -7.69 -7.45
C GLU A 36 1.81 -7.18 -7.83
N ARG A 37 1.88 -6.25 -8.77
CA ARG A 37 3.16 -5.69 -9.19
C ARG A 37 3.84 -4.97 -8.05
N TYR A 38 3.08 -4.19 -7.30
CA TYR A 38 3.62 -3.47 -6.17
C TYR A 38 4.09 -4.45 -5.09
N ALA A 39 3.30 -5.50 -4.85
CA ALA A 39 3.66 -6.51 -3.87
C ALA A 39 4.98 -7.20 -4.23
N MET A 40 5.18 -7.50 -5.50
CA MET A 40 6.42 -8.12 -5.93
C MET A 40 7.61 -7.21 -5.72
N MET A 41 7.45 -5.92 -5.99
CA MET A 41 8.52 -4.96 -5.76
C MET A 41 8.85 -4.85 -4.27
N LEU A 42 7.83 -4.89 -3.41
CA LEU A 42 8.07 -4.85 -1.98
C LEU A 42 8.77 -6.11 -1.48
N GLU A 43 8.40 -7.25 -2.00
CA GLU A 43 9.05 -8.50 -1.61
C GLU A 43 10.52 -8.48 -1.96
N ASP A 44 10.84 -7.93 -3.13
CA ASP A 44 12.23 -7.81 -3.53
C ASP A 44 13.02 -6.91 -2.60
N GLN A 45 12.43 -5.81 -2.17
CA GLN A 45 13.13 -4.84 -1.36
C GLN A 45 13.25 -5.25 0.09
N GLU A 46 12.21 -5.84 0.63
CA GLU A 46 12.13 -6.08 2.07
C GLU A 46 12.12 -7.54 2.45
N GLU A 47 12.18 -8.41 1.45
CA GLU A 47 12.16 -9.85 1.69
C GLU A 47 10.94 -10.29 2.50
N ALA A 48 9.83 -9.60 2.29
CA ALA A 48 8.59 -9.89 2.99
C ALA A 48 7.53 -10.33 2.00
N THR A 49 6.73 -11.30 2.40
CA THR A 49 5.64 -11.78 1.55
C THR A 49 4.38 -10.98 1.85
N MET A 50 3.76 -10.49 0.79
CA MET A 50 2.55 -9.69 0.91
C MET A 50 1.36 -10.48 0.40
N ASP A 51 0.22 -10.28 1.05
CA ASP A 51 -1.05 -10.79 0.58
C ASP A 51 -1.85 -9.66 -0.03
N ILE A 52 -2.63 -9.97 -1.07
CA ILE A 52 -3.50 -9.01 -1.70
C ILE A 52 -4.91 -9.31 -1.24
N VAL A 53 -5.58 -8.31 -0.71
CA VAL A 53 -6.91 -8.47 -0.15
C VAL A 53 -7.87 -7.58 -0.93
N GLU A 54 -8.93 -8.17 -1.43
CA GLU A 54 -9.98 -7.40 -2.09
C GLU A 54 -10.93 -6.85 -1.05
N VAL A 55 -11.27 -5.57 -1.17
CA VAL A 55 -12.20 -4.91 -0.25
C VAL A 55 -13.23 -4.14 -1.05
N ASP A 56 -14.40 -3.97 -0.46
CA ASP A 56 -15.44 -3.17 -1.06
C ASP A 56 -15.02 -1.70 -1.08
N ASP A 57 -15.23 -1.03 -2.21
CA ASP A 57 -14.78 0.34 -2.40
C ASP A 57 -15.38 1.27 -1.34
N GLU A 58 -16.68 1.20 -1.14
CA GLU A 58 -17.35 2.06 -0.18
C GLU A 58 -16.87 1.81 1.22
N LEU A 59 -16.73 0.53 1.57
CA LEU A 59 -16.31 0.16 2.91
C LEU A 59 -14.87 0.64 3.17
N ALA A 60 -14.00 0.49 2.17
CA ALA A 60 -12.62 0.94 2.31
C ALA A 60 -12.55 2.44 2.56
N LEU A 61 -13.32 3.21 1.79
CA LEU A 61 -13.31 4.66 1.95
C LEU A 61 -13.93 5.09 3.26
N LYS A 62 -15.01 4.43 3.68
CA LYS A 62 -15.62 4.74 4.96
C LYS A 62 -14.69 4.46 6.12
N THR A 63 -13.96 3.36 6.05
CA THR A 63 -13.02 2.99 7.09
C THR A 63 -11.91 4.01 7.18
N CYS A 64 -11.37 4.45 6.04
CA CYS A 64 -10.32 5.46 6.03
C CYS A 64 -10.81 6.76 6.65
N LYS A 65 -12.03 7.15 6.33
CA LYS A 65 -12.59 8.37 6.89
C LYS A 65 -12.85 8.25 8.39
N HIS A 66 -13.35 7.10 8.80
CA HIS A 66 -13.67 6.88 10.21
C HIS A 66 -12.43 6.97 11.10
N TYR A 67 -11.32 6.43 10.63
CA TYR A 67 -10.08 6.43 11.40
C TYR A 67 -9.14 7.56 11.01
N SER A 68 -9.59 8.44 10.13
CA SER A 68 -8.77 9.57 9.66
C SER A 68 -7.47 9.13 9.00
N TYR A 69 -7.50 8.00 8.31
CA TYR A 69 -6.35 7.54 7.57
C TYR A 69 -6.20 8.34 6.29
N LYS A 70 -4.96 8.62 5.92
CA LYS A 70 -4.67 9.14 4.59
C LYS A 70 -4.64 7.96 3.62
N TYR A 71 -5.14 8.19 2.43
CA TYR A 71 -5.15 7.14 1.43
C TYR A 71 -4.93 7.73 0.04
N ALA A 72 -4.48 6.89 -0.88
CA ALA A 72 -4.33 7.25 -2.27
C ALA A 72 -4.92 6.12 -3.11
N ILE A 73 -5.71 6.47 -4.11
CA ILE A 73 -6.29 5.49 -5.02
C ILE A 73 -5.36 5.36 -6.22
N ILE A 74 -4.86 4.15 -6.43
CA ILE A 74 -3.90 3.89 -7.49
C ILE A 74 -4.66 3.27 -8.65
N THR A 75 -4.58 3.92 -9.80
CA THR A 75 -5.26 3.44 -11.01
C THR A 75 -4.23 2.83 -11.97
N PRO A 76 -4.68 2.14 -13.02
CA PRO A 76 -3.73 1.57 -13.98
C PRO A 76 -2.86 2.60 -14.68
N ASN A 77 -3.28 3.86 -14.66
CA ASN A 77 -2.49 4.93 -15.28
C ASN A 77 -1.42 5.50 -14.35
N ASP A 78 -1.45 5.12 -13.10
CA ASP A 78 -0.46 5.59 -12.12
C ASP A 78 0.70 4.61 -12.08
N ILE A 79 1.90 5.16 -12.05
CA ILE A 79 3.09 4.34 -11.89
C ILE A 79 3.63 4.61 -10.50
N VAL A 80 3.53 3.61 -9.63
CA VAL A 80 4.01 3.75 -8.26
C VAL A 80 5.13 2.75 -8.01
N ILE A 81 6.15 3.21 -7.34
CA ILE A 81 7.31 2.39 -7.01
C ILE A 81 7.52 2.50 -5.50
N PRO A 82 7.70 1.37 -4.81
CA PRO A 82 7.91 1.43 -3.36
C PRO A 82 9.16 2.25 -3.04
N PRO A 83 9.11 3.07 -1.99
CA PRO A 83 10.29 3.83 -1.59
C PRO A 83 11.39 2.88 -1.18
N LYS A 84 12.62 3.27 -1.52
CA LYS A 84 13.77 2.48 -1.12
C LYS A 84 14.19 2.85 0.28
N ASN A 85 14.75 1.87 0.95
CA ASN A 85 15.21 2.10 2.31
C ASN A 85 16.54 2.77 2.38
N ASP A 86 17.28 2.87 1.31
CA ASP A 86 18.61 3.38 1.38
C ASP A 86 18.67 4.86 1.49
N ASN A 87 17.74 5.46 1.55
CA ASN A 87 17.61 6.83 1.75
C ASN A 87 18.53 7.70 1.12
N PHE A 88 18.93 7.54 0.13
CA PHE A 88 19.65 8.48 -0.43
C PHE A 88 18.86 9.28 -1.17
N GLN A 89 18.84 10.26 -1.26
CA GLN A 89 18.04 11.04 -1.68
C GLN A 89 18.32 11.91 -2.42
N ASP A 90 18.31 12.14 -2.92
CA ASP A 90 18.46 12.89 -3.49
C ASP A 90 18.05 13.91 -3.59
N ASP A 91 17.97 14.47 -3.47
CA ASP A 91 17.57 15.34 -3.51
C ASP A 91 17.56 15.97 -3.64
#